data_199b48a4ee6611b372d0d8e938967798
#
_entry.id   199b48a4ee6611b372d0d8e938967798
#
_cell.length_a   1.000
_cell.length_b   1.000
_cell.length_c   1.000
_cell.angle_alpha   90.00
_cell.angle_beta   90.00
_cell.angle_gamma   90.00
#
_symmetry.space_group_name_H-M   'P 1'
#
loop_
_entity.id
_entity.type
_entity.pdbx_description
1 polymer ?
#
loop_
_entity_poly.entity_id
_entity_poly.type
_entity_poly.pdbx_seq_one_letter_code
_entity_poly.pdbx_strand_id
1 'polypeptide(L)'
;MIGLTSVQLAAQTNPLWTQQKVKNYLPHMTVPEVEALLEKTDMVIIPIASLEQHGNHLPIGTDFINGVERCKLIAQERDILVAPVLMAGQSPYHMGFAGTITLSADTIIKVHLEAVGSLIRHGFKRFIIMNAHGGNRAISTLLVDQINQTTAGVAVSFDQATRPFMEPSSAAPATVLDRHGGTGETSSSLYLMPDLVQLDKAVASEITLPEHLEAMLPEVIAGDPTDLMLFLAEGLKAEETGKKTSSAEMSATGVWGERDPKEGSVGRGEDDTLKTVSAAVKFIDRWNEFAGSE
;
A
#
# COMPACT_ATOMS: atom_id res chain seq x y z
N MET A 1 60.88 -13.72 -9.17
CA MET A 1 59.66 -12.98 -8.83
C MET A 1 58.49 -13.66 -9.53
N ILE A 2 57.73 -14.46 -8.77
CA ILE A 2 56.56 -15.15 -9.29
C ILE A 2 55.38 -14.25 -8.93
N GLY A 3 54.76 -13.66 -9.95
CA GLY A 3 53.59 -12.84 -9.77
C GLY A 3 52.37 -13.71 -9.35
N LEU A 4 51.91 -13.50 -8.13
CA LEU A 4 50.61 -14.00 -7.65
C LEU A 4 49.52 -13.16 -8.32
N THR A 5 48.90 -13.72 -9.37
CA THR A 5 47.63 -13.24 -9.89
C THR A 5 46.56 -13.58 -8.86
N SER A 6 46.03 -12.57 -8.19
CA SER A 6 44.80 -12.69 -7.38
C SER A 6 43.67 -13.08 -8.31
N VAL A 7 43.25 -14.35 -8.25
CA VAL A 7 41.97 -14.75 -8.80
C VAL A 7 40.90 -14.11 -7.93
N GLN A 8 40.32 -13.04 -8.43
CA GLN A 8 39.10 -12.50 -7.88
C GLN A 8 38.00 -13.55 -8.11
N LEU A 9 37.65 -14.32 -7.08
CA LEU A 9 36.43 -15.12 -7.12
C LEU A 9 35.27 -14.14 -7.36
N ALA A 10 34.73 -14.17 -8.55
CA ALA A 10 33.44 -13.52 -8.80
C ALA A 10 32.43 -14.15 -7.82
N ALA A 11 31.92 -13.35 -6.91
CA ALA A 11 30.89 -13.81 -5.99
C ALA A 11 29.76 -14.37 -6.86
N GLN A 12 29.39 -15.63 -6.59
CA GLN A 12 28.29 -16.29 -7.30
C GLN A 12 27.01 -15.56 -6.89
N THR A 13 26.55 -14.62 -7.74
CA THR A 13 25.34 -13.85 -7.50
C THR A 13 24.15 -14.79 -7.65
N ASN A 14 23.36 -14.92 -6.59
CA ASN A 14 22.06 -15.57 -6.69
C ASN A 14 21.16 -14.66 -7.58
N PRO A 15 20.74 -15.13 -8.76
CA PRO A 15 19.96 -14.28 -9.69
C PRO A 15 18.56 -13.92 -9.17
N LEU A 16 18.09 -14.57 -8.08
CA LEU A 16 16.80 -14.33 -7.47
C LEU A 16 16.83 -13.21 -6.42
N TRP A 17 18.03 -12.70 -6.05
CA TRP A 17 18.17 -11.68 -5.02
C TRP A 17 18.68 -10.37 -5.60
N THR A 18 17.90 -9.29 -5.38
CA THR A 18 18.42 -7.94 -5.50
C THR A 18 19.18 -7.63 -4.21
N GLN A 19 20.46 -7.32 -4.31
CA GLN A 19 21.32 -7.00 -3.16
C GLN A 19 21.47 -5.49 -2.95
N GLN A 20 20.66 -4.69 -3.62
CA GLN A 20 20.72 -3.24 -3.46
C GLN A 20 20.19 -2.85 -2.09
N LYS A 21 21.07 -2.29 -1.26
CA LYS A 21 20.70 -1.77 0.05
C LYS A 21 19.87 -0.51 -0.10
N VAL A 22 18.73 -0.48 0.59
CA VAL A 22 17.85 0.69 0.65
C VAL A 22 18.02 1.39 1.99
N LYS A 23 18.24 2.70 1.96
CA LYS A 23 18.39 3.56 3.15
C LYS A 23 17.16 3.42 4.06
N ASN A 24 17.41 3.24 5.36
CA ASN A 24 16.40 3.24 6.42
C ASN A 24 15.29 2.18 6.29
N TYR A 25 15.43 1.21 5.39
CA TYR A 25 14.53 0.07 5.33
C TYR A 25 15.00 -1.02 6.29
N LEU A 26 14.26 -1.23 7.36
CA LEU A 26 14.66 -2.09 8.50
C LEU A 26 15.20 -3.46 8.10
N PRO A 27 14.60 -4.22 7.14
CA PRO A 27 15.15 -5.50 6.71
C PRO A 27 16.56 -5.43 6.08
N HIS A 28 17.01 -4.23 5.66
CA HIS A 28 18.33 -4.02 5.08
C HIS A 28 19.33 -3.42 6.07
N MET A 29 18.92 -3.14 7.30
CA MET A 29 19.75 -2.46 8.29
C MET A 29 20.37 -3.44 9.27
N THR A 30 21.59 -3.13 9.66
CA THR A 30 22.27 -3.78 10.79
C THR A 30 21.91 -3.06 12.10
N VAL A 31 22.13 -3.72 13.25
CA VAL A 31 21.87 -3.11 14.57
C VAL A 31 22.53 -1.74 14.73
N PRO A 32 23.85 -1.56 14.44
CA PRO A 32 24.49 -0.24 14.57
C PRO A 32 23.87 0.84 13.67
N GLU A 33 23.32 0.46 12.52
CA GLU A 33 22.66 1.42 11.62
C GLU A 33 21.30 1.85 12.16
N VAL A 34 20.57 0.97 12.83
CA VAL A 34 19.32 1.33 13.52
C VAL A 34 19.62 2.24 14.70
N GLU A 35 20.65 1.95 15.49
CA GLU A 35 21.12 2.80 16.59
C GLU A 35 21.52 4.20 16.08
N ALA A 36 22.29 4.27 14.99
CA ALA A 36 22.66 5.55 14.37
C ALA A 36 21.48 6.33 13.78
N LEU A 37 20.41 5.65 13.36
CA LEU A 37 19.18 6.30 12.93
C LEU A 37 18.39 6.84 14.12
N LEU A 38 18.33 6.12 15.24
CA LEU A 38 17.67 6.55 16.47
C LEU A 38 18.27 7.83 17.06
N GLU A 39 19.56 8.11 16.83
CA GLU A 39 20.19 9.40 17.21
C GLU A 39 19.62 10.60 16.40
N LYS A 40 18.94 10.34 15.29
CA LYS A 40 18.40 11.37 14.39
C LYS A 40 16.89 11.49 14.43
N THR A 41 16.20 10.38 14.66
CA THR A 41 14.74 10.30 14.59
C THR A 41 14.19 9.18 15.46
N ASP A 42 13.03 9.40 16.03
CA ASP A 42 12.23 8.39 16.71
C ASP A 42 11.00 7.95 15.89
N MET A 43 10.98 8.32 14.61
CA MET A 43 9.83 8.14 13.75
C MET A 43 9.93 6.88 12.89
N VAL A 44 8.81 6.17 12.77
CA VAL A 44 8.66 4.95 11.95
C VAL A 44 7.46 5.10 11.03
N ILE A 45 7.61 4.70 9.76
CA ILE A 45 6.48 4.48 8.85
C ILE A 45 6.25 2.97 8.71
N ILE A 46 5.01 2.53 8.94
CA ILE A 46 4.61 1.12 8.90
C ILE A 46 3.61 0.94 7.77
N PRO A 47 3.99 0.29 6.65
CA PRO A 47 3.06 -0.05 5.60
C PRO A 47 2.16 -1.22 6.02
N ILE A 48 0.84 -1.06 5.85
CA ILE A 48 -0.16 -2.12 5.98
C ILE A 48 -0.77 -2.34 4.60
N ALA A 49 -0.70 -3.55 4.09
CA ALA A 49 -1.07 -3.88 2.73
C ALA A 49 -1.88 -5.17 2.65
N SER A 50 -2.09 -5.69 1.45
CA SER A 50 -2.79 -6.93 1.17
C SER A 50 -2.00 -7.83 0.22
N LEU A 51 -2.33 -9.11 0.24
CA LEU A 51 -1.98 -10.09 -0.78
C LEU A 51 -3.27 -10.55 -1.44
N GLU A 52 -3.65 -9.88 -2.53
CA GLU A 52 -4.92 -10.12 -3.21
C GLU A 52 -4.81 -9.99 -4.73
N GLN A 53 -5.77 -10.54 -5.43
CA GLN A 53 -5.87 -10.40 -6.88
C GLN A 53 -5.98 -8.92 -7.31
N HIS A 54 -5.37 -8.57 -8.43
CA HIS A 54 -5.46 -7.26 -9.09
C HIS A 54 -5.62 -7.43 -10.61
N GLY A 55 -6.53 -8.32 -11.01
CA GLY A 55 -6.69 -8.70 -12.40
C GLY A 55 -5.61 -9.66 -12.90
N ASN A 56 -5.59 -9.88 -14.21
CA ASN A 56 -4.70 -10.87 -14.83
C ASN A 56 -3.28 -10.37 -15.07
N HIS A 57 -3.02 -9.09 -14.87
CA HIS A 57 -1.80 -8.40 -15.31
C HIS A 57 -0.94 -7.86 -14.16
N LEU A 58 -1.50 -7.69 -12.97
CA LEU A 58 -0.76 -7.26 -11.79
C LEU A 58 -0.51 -8.43 -10.84
N PRO A 59 0.62 -8.43 -10.10
CA PRO A 59 0.91 -9.49 -9.16
C PRO A 59 -0.03 -9.46 -7.96
N ILE A 60 -0.21 -10.60 -7.30
CA ILE A 60 -0.96 -10.72 -6.02
C ILE A 60 -0.42 -9.77 -4.93
N GLY A 61 0.85 -9.43 -4.99
CA GLY A 61 1.52 -8.52 -4.07
C GLY A 61 1.46 -7.04 -4.47
N THR A 62 0.51 -6.61 -5.31
CA THR A 62 0.42 -5.22 -5.79
C THR A 62 0.41 -4.22 -4.64
N ASP A 63 -0.51 -4.35 -3.69
CA ASP A 63 -0.59 -3.48 -2.52
C ASP A 63 0.65 -3.57 -1.64
N PHE A 64 1.13 -4.81 -1.45
CA PHE A 64 2.31 -5.11 -0.64
C PHE A 64 3.55 -4.36 -1.14
N ILE A 65 3.82 -4.45 -2.45
CA ILE A 65 4.99 -3.83 -3.07
C ILE A 65 4.79 -2.31 -3.18
N ASN A 66 3.65 -1.86 -3.70
CA ASN A 66 3.36 -0.43 -3.83
C ASN A 66 3.43 0.29 -2.49
N GLY A 67 2.91 -0.32 -1.42
CA GLY A 67 2.97 0.26 -0.07
C GLY A 67 4.39 0.44 0.43
N VAL A 68 5.20 -0.61 0.38
CA VAL A 68 6.58 -0.55 0.89
C VAL A 68 7.49 0.33 0.04
N GLU A 69 7.34 0.31 -1.30
CA GLU A 69 8.17 1.13 -2.19
C GLU A 69 7.90 2.63 -1.99
N ARG A 70 6.64 3.05 -1.80
CA ARG A 70 6.34 4.44 -1.44
C ARG A 70 6.96 4.85 -0.10
N CYS A 71 6.89 3.98 0.92
CA CYS A 71 7.57 4.24 2.21
C CYS A 71 9.07 4.37 2.05
N LYS A 72 9.71 3.53 1.23
CA LYS A 72 11.15 3.63 0.93
C LYS A 72 11.50 4.95 0.26
N LEU A 73 10.69 5.42 -0.70
CA LEU A 73 10.90 6.72 -1.35
C LEU A 73 10.82 7.89 -0.35
N ILE A 74 9.86 7.86 0.57
CA ILE A 74 9.78 8.85 1.66
C ILE A 74 11.06 8.87 2.50
N ALA A 75 11.60 7.68 2.83
CA ALA A 75 12.82 7.56 3.63
C ALA A 75 14.11 7.97 2.87
N GLN A 76 14.09 8.12 1.55
CA GLN A 76 15.19 8.74 0.82
C GLN A 76 15.26 10.25 1.12
N GLU A 77 14.12 10.88 1.31
CA GLU A 77 13.99 12.33 1.52
C GLU A 77 14.16 12.75 2.99
N ARG A 78 13.80 11.90 3.93
CA ARG A 78 13.85 12.20 5.38
C ARG A 78 14.40 11.02 6.18
N ASP A 79 15.00 11.33 7.32
CA ASP A 79 15.39 10.30 8.28
C ASP A 79 14.12 9.79 8.99
N ILE A 80 13.64 8.65 8.54
CA ILE A 80 12.52 7.89 9.11
C ILE A 80 12.80 6.40 8.91
N LEU A 81 12.48 5.57 9.89
CA LEU A 81 12.57 4.12 9.74
C LEU A 81 11.40 3.60 8.91
N VAL A 82 11.67 2.76 7.92
CA VAL A 82 10.64 2.02 7.17
C VAL A 82 10.56 0.60 7.71
N ALA A 83 9.43 0.25 8.30
CA ALA A 83 9.14 -1.13 8.66
C ALA A 83 8.80 -1.97 7.42
N PRO A 84 9.00 -3.30 7.43
CA PRO A 84 8.49 -4.16 6.37
C PRO A 84 6.95 -4.24 6.46
N VAL A 85 6.31 -4.64 5.36
CA VAL A 85 4.93 -5.16 5.46
C VAL A 85 4.98 -6.47 6.23
N LEU A 86 4.21 -6.58 7.31
CA LEU A 86 4.33 -7.69 8.25
C LEU A 86 3.53 -8.92 7.83
N MET A 87 2.42 -8.74 7.11
CA MET A 87 1.50 -9.82 6.74
C MET A 87 0.49 -9.40 5.68
N ALA A 88 -0.33 -10.37 5.21
CA ALA A 88 -1.49 -10.11 4.37
C ALA A 88 -2.53 -9.24 5.10
N GLY A 89 -3.38 -8.55 4.33
CA GLY A 89 -4.48 -7.73 4.81
C GLY A 89 -5.80 -8.46 4.93
N GLN A 90 -6.88 -7.68 5.03
CA GLN A 90 -8.25 -8.17 5.07
C GLN A 90 -8.90 -8.05 3.69
N SER A 91 -8.99 -9.16 2.96
CA SER A 91 -9.47 -9.23 1.57
C SER A 91 -10.47 -10.39 1.36
N PRO A 92 -11.47 -10.59 2.24
CA PRO A 92 -12.35 -11.75 2.16
C PRO A 92 -13.20 -11.76 0.88
N TYR A 93 -13.52 -10.59 0.34
CA TYR A 93 -14.29 -10.42 -0.90
C TYR A 93 -13.51 -10.75 -2.18
N HIS A 94 -12.18 -10.92 -2.09
CA HIS A 94 -11.32 -11.36 -3.21
C HIS A 94 -10.98 -12.86 -3.17
N MET A 95 -11.51 -13.60 -2.19
CA MET A 95 -11.22 -15.02 -2.02
C MET A 95 -11.72 -15.92 -3.16
N GLY A 96 -12.62 -15.44 -4.01
CA GLY A 96 -13.02 -16.10 -5.26
C GLY A 96 -11.90 -16.23 -6.30
N PHE A 97 -10.77 -15.56 -6.08
CA PHE A 97 -9.60 -15.62 -6.96
C PHE A 97 -8.42 -16.31 -6.27
N ALA A 98 -7.79 -17.24 -6.98
CA ALA A 98 -6.64 -17.99 -6.47
C ALA A 98 -5.46 -17.07 -6.12
N GLY A 99 -4.79 -17.35 -5.02
CA GLY A 99 -3.61 -16.61 -4.56
C GLY A 99 -3.93 -15.50 -3.55
N THR A 100 -5.19 -15.06 -3.41
CA THR A 100 -5.59 -14.13 -2.35
C THR A 100 -5.44 -14.78 -0.97
N ILE A 101 -4.83 -14.05 -0.05
CA ILE A 101 -4.72 -14.43 1.37
C ILE A 101 -5.38 -13.35 2.20
N THR A 102 -6.35 -13.74 3.01
CA THR A 102 -7.04 -12.84 3.93
C THR A 102 -6.82 -13.24 5.39
N LEU A 103 -6.71 -12.24 6.25
CA LEU A 103 -6.61 -12.42 7.70
C LEU A 103 -7.75 -11.67 8.38
N SER A 104 -8.11 -12.10 9.60
CA SER A 104 -9.07 -11.36 10.41
C SER A 104 -8.50 -10.04 10.91
N ALA A 105 -9.37 -9.05 11.12
CA ALA A 105 -8.99 -7.74 11.64
C ALA A 105 -8.23 -7.85 12.97
N ASP A 106 -8.71 -8.70 13.89
CA ASP A 106 -8.07 -8.91 15.21
C ASP A 106 -6.64 -9.42 15.08
N THR A 107 -6.39 -10.35 14.15
CA THR A 107 -5.03 -10.87 13.89
C THR A 107 -4.12 -9.76 13.37
N ILE A 108 -4.60 -8.96 12.41
CA ILE A 108 -3.82 -7.86 11.83
C ILE A 108 -3.48 -6.83 12.90
N ILE A 109 -4.45 -6.39 13.69
CA ILE A 109 -4.25 -5.42 14.76
C ILE A 109 -3.25 -5.95 15.79
N LYS A 110 -3.43 -7.19 16.25
CA LYS A 110 -2.57 -7.80 17.26
C LYS A 110 -1.11 -7.84 16.84
N VAL A 111 -0.82 -8.29 15.62
CA VAL A 111 0.56 -8.37 15.13
C VAL A 111 1.19 -6.98 15.02
N HIS A 112 0.46 -6.00 14.53
CA HIS A 112 0.99 -4.63 14.42
C HIS A 112 1.21 -3.98 15.80
N LEU A 113 0.34 -4.23 16.78
CA LEU A 113 0.55 -3.74 18.16
C LEU A 113 1.79 -4.36 18.80
N GLU A 114 2.02 -5.67 18.60
CA GLU A 114 3.21 -6.35 19.12
C GLU A 114 4.50 -5.81 18.45
N ALA A 115 4.45 -5.54 17.14
CA ALA A 115 5.57 -4.93 16.42
C ALA A 115 5.84 -3.50 16.88
N VAL A 116 4.80 -2.67 17.04
CA VAL A 116 4.91 -1.30 17.58
C VAL A 116 5.48 -1.33 19.01
N GLY A 117 4.99 -2.23 19.86
CA GLY A 117 5.52 -2.42 21.23
C GLY A 117 7.02 -2.75 21.24
N SER A 118 7.47 -3.58 20.29
CA SER A 118 8.90 -3.89 20.14
C SER A 118 9.71 -2.66 19.72
N LEU A 119 9.21 -1.88 18.77
CA LEU A 119 9.86 -0.64 18.32
C LEU A 119 9.91 0.43 19.41
N ILE A 120 8.84 0.57 20.20
CA ILE A 120 8.80 1.46 21.37
C ILE A 120 9.88 1.07 22.39
N ARG A 121 10.05 -0.23 22.66
CA ARG A 121 11.09 -0.72 23.55
C ARG A 121 12.50 -0.35 23.10
N HIS A 122 12.71 -0.20 21.80
CA HIS A 122 14.00 0.20 21.21
C HIS A 122 14.19 1.72 21.13
N GLY A 123 13.19 2.53 21.48
CA GLY A 123 13.28 3.99 21.53
C GLY A 123 12.50 4.76 20.48
N PHE A 124 11.84 4.08 19.53
CA PHE A 124 10.92 4.73 18.60
C PHE A 124 9.64 5.15 19.30
N LYS A 125 9.08 6.30 18.93
CA LYS A 125 7.92 6.87 19.62
C LYS A 125 6.82 7.32 18.67
N ARG A 126 7.15 7.74 17.45
CA ARG A 126 6.20 8.32 16.48
C ARG A 126 5.99 7.36 15.34
N PHE A 127 4.73 7.03 15.05
CA PHE A 127 4.35 6.02 14.07
C PHE A 127 3.42 6.61 13.02
N ILE A 128 3.75 6.41 11.74
CA ILE A 128 2.87 6.71 10.61
C ILE A 128 2.36 5.39 10.07
N ILE A 129 1.06 5.15 10.14
CA ILE A 129 0.42 3.95 9.62
C ILE A 129 0.00 4.22 8.18
N MET A 130 0.73 3.65 7.22
CA MET A 130 0.46 3.81 5.80
C MET A 130 -0.36 2.65 5.28
N ASN A 131 -1.65 2.90 5.04
CA ASN A 131 -2.53 1.89 4.46
C ASN A 131 -2.45 1.91 2.93
N ALA A 132 -2.04 0.78 2.35
CA ALA A 132 -1.96 0.57 0.90
C ALA A 132 -3.11 -0.28 0.34
N HIS A 133 -4.11 -0.63 1.16
CA HIS A 133 -5.23 -1.51 0.78
C HIS A 133 -6.58 -1.01 1.31
N GLY A 134 -7.57 -0.89 0.44
CA GLY A 134 -8.89 -0.36 0.80
C GLY A 134 -9.58 -1.10 1.95
N GLY A 135 -9.47 -2.44 1.98
CA GLY A 135 -10.07 -3.29 3.01
C GLY A 135 -9.49 -3.11 4.41
N ASN A 136 -8.28 -2.59 4.54
CA ASN A 136 -7.65 -2.31 5.82
C ASN A 136 -8.03 -0.94 6.41
N ARG A 137 -8.87 -0.13 5.76
CA ARG A 137 -9.13 1.26 6.20
C ARG A 137 -9.64 1.33 7.64
N ALA A 138 -10.64 0.55 7.99
CA ALA A 138 -11.17 0.50 9.36
C ALA A 138 -10.15 -0.05 10.36
N ILE A 139 -9.39 -1.07 9.96
CA ILE A 139 -8.34 -1.69 10.76
C ILE A 139 -7.23 -0.67 11.05
N SER A 140 -6.76 0.06 10.05
CA SER A 140 -5.72 1.09 10.20
C SER A 140 -6.16 2.20 11.16
N THR A 141 -7.42 2.63 11.08
CA THR A 141 -7.98 3.64 11.98
C THR A 141 -8.03 3.13 13.42
N LEU A 142 -8.52 1.92 13.63
CA LEU A 142 -8.57 1.31 14.96
C LEU A 142 -7.17 1.04 15.53
N LEU A 143 -6.22 0.62 14.69
CA LEU A 143 -4.84 0.41 15.11
C LEU A 143 -4.19 1.72 15.58
N VAL A 144 -4.37 2.81 14.86
CA VAL A 144 -3.89 4.15 15.27
C VAL A 144 -4.47 4.53 16.63
N ASP A 145 -5.78 4.34 16.83
CA ASP A 145 -6.43 4.63 18.11
C ASP A 145 -5.86 3.75 19.23
N GLN A 146 -5.74 2.45 19.01
CA GLN A 146 -5.18 1.54 20.03
C GLN A 146 -3.73 1.85 20.37
N ILE A 147 -2.87 2.19 19.41
CA ILE A 147 -1.50 2.62 19.69
C ILE A 147 -1.54 3.84 20.63
N ASN A 148 -2.34 4.85 20.30
CA ASN A 148 -2.44 6.10 21.07
C ASN A 148 -3.03 5.90 22.47
N GLN A 149 -3.95 4.96 22.66
CA GLN A 149 -4.64 4.75 23.92
C GLN A 149 -3.94 3.75 24.85
N THR A 150 -3.19 2.80 24.28
CA THR A 150 -2.70 1.64 25.06
C THR A 150 -1.17 1.52 25.10
N THR A 151 -0.43 2.38 24.43
CA THR A 151 1.03 2.35 24.39
C THR A 151 1.65 3.71 24.74
N ALA A 152 2.96 3.75 24.87
CA ALA A 152 3.72 5.00 25.01
C ALA A 152 4.04 5.68 23.66
N GLY A 153 3.64 5.10 22.56
CA GLY A 153 3.83 5.66 21.22
C GLY A 153 2.70 6.59 20.80
N VAL A 154 2.98 7.43 19.82
CA VAL A 154 2.00 8.30 19.18
C VAL A 154 1.90 7.90 17.71
N ALA A 155 0.71 7.56 17.24
CA ALA A 155 0.46 7.14 15.88
C ALA A 155 -0.50 8.06 15.14
N VAL A 156 -0.32 8.16 13.82
CA VAL A 156 -1.23 8.86 12.91
C VAL A 156 -1.52 8.00 11.68
N SER A 157 -2.71 8.17 11.11
CA SER A 157 -3.02 7.62 9.79
C SER A 157 -2.33 8.44 8.71
N PHE A 158 -1.61 7.78 7.81
CA PHE A 158 -0.94 8.42 6.69
C PHE A 158 -1.88 9.29 5.85
N ASP A 159 -3.02 8.73 5.44
CA ASP A 159 -3.97 9.43 4.58
C ASP A 159 -4.55 10.70 5.22
N GLN A 160 -4.84 10.64 6.52
CA GLN A 160 -5.36 11.80 7.26
C GLN A 160 -4.28 12.85 7.48
N ALA A 161 -3.06 12.41 7.82
CA ALA A 161 -1.94 13.27 8.12
C ALA A 161 -1.40 14.01 6.87
N THR A 162 -1.38 13.34 5.73
CA THR A 162 -0.86 13.91 4.48
C THR A 162 -1.88 14.71 3.69
N ARG A 163 -3.19 14.47 3.90
CA ARG A 163 -4.28 15.16 3.17
C ARG A 163 -4.14 16.67 3.08
N PRO A 164 -3.79 17.41 4.16
CA PRO A 164 -3.63 18.87 4.09
C PRO A 164 -2.49 19.35 3.19
N PHE A 165 -1.57 18.46 2.87
CA PHE A 165 -0.37 18.73 2.06
C PHE A 165 -0.46 18.20 0.64
N MET A 166 -1.54 17.45 0.32
CA MET A 166 -1.78 16.95 -1.02
C MET A 166 -2.15 18.09 -1.94
N GLU A 167 -1.50 18.16 -3.09
CA GLU A 167 -1.88 19.09 -4.16
C GLU A 167 -3.27 18.71 -4.67
N PRO A 168 -4.16 19.70 -4.91
CA PRO A 168 -5.44 19.43 -5.56
C PRO A 168 -5.22 18.68 -6.88
N SER A 169 -6.03 17.67 -7.14
CA SER A 169 -5.97 17.00 -8.43
C SER A 169 -6.31 17.97 -9.53
N SER A 170 -5.42 18.14 -10.51
CA SER A 170 -5.70 18.88 -11.74
C SER A 170 -6.50 18.04 -12.75
N ALA A 171 -6.72 16.76 -12.47
CA ALA A 171 -7.52 15.89 -13.31
C ALA A 171 -9.00 16.28 -13.23
N ALA A 172 -9.71 16.21 -14.37
CA ALA A 172 -11.16 16.27 -14.38
C ALA A 172 -11.73 15.17 -13.46
N PRO A 173 -12.92 15.41 -12.83
CA PRO A 173 -13.58 14.36 -12.08
C PRO A 173 -13.64 13.07 -12.88
N ALA A 174 -13.42 11.92 -12.21
CA ALA A 174 -13.53 10.64 -12.86
C ALA A 174 -14.94 10.47 -13.43
N THR A 175 -15.03 10.24 -14.72
CA THR A 175 -16.30 10.02 -15.45
C THR A 175 -16.62 8.54 -15.61
N VAL A 176 -15.72 7.68 -15.09
CA VAL A 176 -15.83 6.22 -15.17
C VAL A 176 -15.29 5.59 -13.90
N LEU A 177 -15.81 4.43 -13.56
CA LEU A 177 -15.28 3.62 -12.47
C LEU A 177 -13.85 3.17 -12.81
N ASP A 178 -12.91 3.42 -11.90
CA ASP A 178 -11.50 2.97 -11.99
C ASP A 178 -10.99 2.78 -10.56
N ARG A 179 -11.19 1.59 -10.00
CA ARG A 179 -10.98 1.34 -8.57
C ARG A 179 -9.94 0.28 -8.25
N HIS A 180 -10.14 -0.95 -8.69
CA HIS A 180 -9.30 -2.08 -8.31
C HIS A 180 -8.71 -2.75 -9.55
N GLY A 181 -7.39 -2.94 -9.60
CA GLY A 181 -6.69 -3.45 -10.78
C GLY A 181 -6.81 -2.55 -12.02
N GLY A 182 -7.33 -1.33 -11.87
CA GLY A 182 -7.59 -0.40 -12.97
C GLY A 182 -6.36 0.40 -13.41
N THR A 183 -6.59 1.47 -14.18
CA THR A 183 -5.50 2.27 -14.78
C THR A 183 -4.62 2.96 -13.74
N GLY A 184 -5.19 3.34 -12.58
CA GLY A 184 -4.46 3.99 -11.48
C GLY A 184 -3.43 3.05 -10.84
N GLU A 185 -3.88 1.85 -10.44
CA GLU A 185 -2.98 0.85 -9.83
C GLU A 185 -2.00 0.28 -10.84
N THR A 186 -2.43 0.08 -12.09
CA THR A 186 -1.53 -0.30 -13.19
C THR A 186 -0.44 0.74 -13.39
N SER A 187 -0.77 2.03 -13.39
CA SER A 187 0.22 3.11 -13.54
C SER A 187 1.24 3.11 -12.40
N SER A 188 0.77 3.02 -11.16
CA SER A 188 1.65 2.95 -9.98
C SER A 188 2.57 1.73 -10.04
N SER A 189 2.03 0.58 -10.46
CA SER A 189 2.80 -0.66 -10.58
C SER A 189 3.83 -0.62 -11.70
N LEU A 190 3.50 0.00 -12.83
CA LEU A 190 4.45 0.23 -13.93
C LEU A 190 5.63 1.12 -13.50
N TYR A 191 5.42 2.04 -12.57
CA TYR A 191 6.49 2.88 -12.03
C TYR A 191 7.29 2.17 -10.94
N LEU A 192 6.63 1.51 -9.98
CA LEU A 192 7.28 0.98 -8.78
C LEU A 192 7.80 -0.45 -8.93
N MET A 193 7.21 -1.25 -9.84
CA MET A 193 7.55 -2.67 -10.04
C MET A 193 7.35 -3.14 -11.49
N PRO A 194 7.95 -2.44 -12.49
CA PRO A 194 7.67 -2.69 -13.92
C PRO A 194 7.89 -4.15 -14.34
N ASP A 195 8.89 -4.83 -13.79
CA ASP A 195 9.24 -6.20 -14.14
C ASP A 195 8.20 -7.24 -13.70
N LEU A 196 7.25 -6.87 -12.82
CA LEU A 196 6.18 -7.75 -12.33
C LEU A 196 4.86 -7.51 -13.05
N VAL A 197 4.75 -6.44 -13.85
CA VAL A 197 3.52 -6.11 -14.60
C VAL A 197 3.50 -6.85 -15.93
N GLN A 198 2.44 -7.61 -16.18
CA GLN A 198 2.21 -8.35 -17.42
C GLN A 198 1.14 -7.63 -18.25
N LEU A 199 1.48 -6.43 -18.75
CA LEU A 199 0.51 -5.53 -19.39
C LEU A 199 -0.18 -6.14 -20.63
N ASP A 200 0.45 -7.09 -21.31
CA ASP A 200 -0.12 -7.86 -22.40
C ASP A 200 -1.32 -8.71 -21.96
N LYS A 201 -1.40 -9.09 -20.69
CA LYS A 201 -2.51 -9.85 -20.10
C LYS A 201 -3.62 -8.98 -19.51
N ALA A 202 -3.45 -7.67 -19.50
CA ALA A 202 -4.49 -6.75 -19.04
C ALA A 202 -5.72 -6.85 -19.95
N VAL A 203 -6.89 -6.93 -19.32
CA VAL A 203 -8.17 -7.04 -20.02
C VAL A 203 -9.14 -6.08 -19.34
N ALA A 204 -9.83 -5.27 -20.15
CA ALA A 204 -10.96 -4.48 -19.68
C ALA A 204 -12.04 -5.41 -19.12
N SER A 205 -12.69 -5.01 -18.06
CA SER A 205 -13.69 -5.83 -17.37
C SER A 205 -15.07 -5.19 -17.47
N GLU A 206 -16.06 -6.00 -17.80
CA GLU A 206 -17.45 -5.60 -17.59
C GLU A 206 -17.79 -5.79 -16.11
N ILE A 207 -18.38 -4.76 -15.51
CA ILE A 207 -18.88 -4.84 -14.13
C ILE A 207 -20.33 -5.30 -14.20
N THR A 208 -20.64 -6.37 -13.49
CA THR A 208 -22.02 -6.86 -13.29
C THR A 208 -22.48 -6.54 -11.88
N LEU A 209 -23.71 -6.05 -11.75
CA LEU A 209 -24.34 -5.81 -10.46
C LEU A 209 -25.54 -6.74 -10.27
N PRO A 210 -25.91 -7.06 -9.02
CA PRO A 210 -27.22 -7.65 -8.74
C PRO A 210 -28.34 -6.76 -9.27
N GLU A 211 -29.44 -7.37 -9.72
CA GLU A 211 -30.59 -6.67 -10.34
C GLU A 211 -31.04 -5.44 -9.51
N HIS A 212 -31.06 -5.54 -8.18
CA HIS A 212 -31.45 -4.45 -7.29
C HIS A 212 -30.45 -3.26 -7.24
N LEU A 213 -29.23 -3.44 -7.76
CA LEU A 213 -28.21 -2.42 -7.84
C LEU A 213 -27.94 -1.95 -9.30
N GLU A 214 -28.48 -2.66 -10.30
CA GLU A 214 -28.25 -2.30 -11.71
C GLU A 214 -28.65 -0.85 -12.04
N ALA A 215 -29.74 -0.37 -11.42
CA ALA A 215 -30.21 0.99 -11.60
C ALA A 215 -29.22 2.07 -11.12
N MET A 216 -28.29 1.71 -10.21
CA MET A 216 -27.28 2.62 -9.64
C MET A 216 -26.01 2.66 -10.52
N LEU A 217 -25.81 1.72 -11.40
CA LEU A 217 -24.56 1.56 -12.14
C LEU A 217 -24.12 2.83 -12.90
N PRO A 218 -25.00 3.57 -13.60
CA PRO A 218 -24.62 4.82 -14.25
C PRO A 218 -24.02 5.86 -13.28
N GLU A 219 -24.61 6.03 -12.10
CA GLU A 219 -24.17 6.97 -11.09
C GLU A 219 -22.87 6.50 -10.41
N VAL A 220 -22.73 5.19 -10.18
CA VAL A 220 -21.49 4.58 -9.68
C VAL A 220 -20.34 4.82 -10.66
N ILE A 221 -20.59 4.64 -11.94
CA ILE A 221 -19.62 4.89 -13.02
C ILE A 221 -19.26 6.37 -13.09
N ALA A 222 -20.28 7.26 -13.00
CA ALA A 222 -20.08 8.70 -12.94
C ALA A 222 -19.34 9.16 -11.66
N GLY A 223 -19.20 8.27 -10.68
CA GLY A 223 -18.48 8.55 -9.43
C GLY A 223 -19.32 9.27 -8.38
N ASP A 224 -20.66 9.15 -8.44
CA ASP A 224 -21.53 9.66 -7.38
C ASP A 224 -21.11 9.06 -6.04
N PRO A 225 -20.82 9.90 -5.01
CA PRO A 225 -20.27 9.40 -3.76
C PRO A 225 -21.24 8.52 -2.97
N THR A 226 -22.56 8.74 -3.09
CA THR A 226 -23.57 7.97 -2.38
C THR A 226 -23.73 6.60 -2.99
N ASP A 227 -23.93 6.54 -4.30
CA ASP A 227 -24.11 5.30 -5.04
C ASP A 227 -22.83 4.47 -5.03
N LEU A 228 -21.67 5.12 -5.11
CA LEU A 228 -20.38 4.45 -4.94
C LEU A 228 -20.21 3.82 -3.54
N MET A 229 -20.68 4.50 -2.48
CA MET A 229 -20.65 3.92 -1.13
C MET A 229 -21.51 2.68 -1.00
N LEU A 230 -22.72 2.70 -1.57
CA LEU A 230 -23.63 1.56 -1.58
C LEU A 230 -23.07 0.41 -2.43
N PHE A 231 -22.52 0.72 -3.61
CA PHE A 231 -21.83 -0.26 -4.46
C PHE A 231 -20.67 -0.94 -3.71
N LEU A 232 -19.82 -0.18 -3.04
CA LEU A 232 -18.71 -0.75 -2.27
C LEU A 232 -19.22 -1.58 -1.09
N ALA A 233 -20.29 -1.14 -0.42
CA ALA A 233 -20.88 -1.88 0.70
C ALA A 233 -21.48 -3.22 0.25
N GLU A 234 -22.09 -3.31 -0.92
CA GLU A 234 -22.63 -4.53 -1.47
C GLU A 234 -21.58 -5.41 -2.14
N GLY A 235 -20.64 -4.81 -2.89
CA GLY A 235 -19.57 -5.51 -3.61
C GLY A 235 -18.45 -6.05 -2.73
N LEU A 236 -18.25 -5.47 -1.54
CA LEU A 236 -17.19 -5.91 -0.60
C LEU A 236 -17.68 -6.99 0.38
N LYS A 237 -18.62 -7.83 0.00
CA LYS A 237 -19.09 -8.92 0.85
C LYS A 237 -18.33 -10.19 0.56
N ALA A 238 -17.92 -10.87 1.64
CA ALA A 238 -17.33 -12.19 1.56
C ALA A 238 -18.34 -13.20 1.03
N GLU A 239 -17.92 -14.16 0.22
CA GLU A 239 -18.76 -15.25 -0.28
C GLU A 239 -19.48 -16.01 0.84
N GLU A 240 -18.82 -16.20 1.96
CA GLU A 240 -19.31 -16.91 3.15
C GLU A 240 -20.53 -16.24 3.81
N THR A 241 -20.84 -14.99 3.47
CA THR A 241 -22.00 -14.30 4.04
C THR A 241 -23.32 -14.67 3.38
N GLY A 242 -23.32 -15.51 2.35
CA GLY A 242 -24.49 -15.87 1.56
C GLY A 242 -25.05 -14.72 0.72
N LYS A 243 -24.30 -13.65 0.56
CA LYS A 243 -24.59 -12.53 -0.32
C LYS A 243 -23.86 -12.73 -1.65
N LYS A 244 -24.58 -12.62 -2.73
CA LYS A 244 -24.10 -12.98 -4.08
C LYS A 244 -23.16 -11.95 -4.74
N THR A 245 -22.55 -11.07 -3.97
CA THR A 245 -21.68 -10.00 -4.49
C THR A 245 -20.28 -10.10 -3.91
N SER A 246 -19.53 -11.10 -4.35
CA SER A 246 -18.08 -11.11 -4.21
C SER A 246 -17.44 -10.45 -5.42
N SER A 247 -16.18 -10.11 -5.32
CA SER A 247 -15.36 -9.62 -6.45
C SER A 247 -15.49 -10.49 -7.69
N ALA A 248 -15.56 -11.82 -7.52
CA ALA A 248 -15.64 -12.77 -8.62
C ALA A 248 -17.03 -12.77 -9.31
N GLU A 249 -18.09 -12.41 -8.57
CA GLU A 249 -19.43 -12.26 -9.16
C GLU A 249 -19.61 -10.95 -9.90
N MET A 250 -18.88 -9.90 -9.44
CA MET A 250 -18.96 -8.57 -10.04
C MET A 250 -18.06 -8.40 -11.25
N SER A 251 -16.96 -9.12 -11.31
CA SER A 251 -15.95 -8.99 -12.36
C SER A 251 -15.28 -10.33 -12.62
N ALA A 252 -15.39 -10.81 -13.85
CA ALA A 252 -14.76 -12.07 -14.28
C ALA A 252 -13.21 -12.01 -14.23
N THR A 253 -12.63 -10.83 -14.33
CA THR A 253 -11.18 -10.62 -14.28
C THR A 253 -10.68 -10.19 -12.91
N GLY A 254 -11.57 -9.78 -12.01
CA GLY A 254 -11.25 -9.16 -10.74
C GLY A 254 -10.96 -7.66 -10.82
N VAL A 255 -10.82 -7.08 -12.00
CA VAL A 255 -10.66 -5.63 -12.20
C VAL A 255 -11.99 -4.91 -11.99
N TRP A 256 -11.98 -3.84 -11.20
CA TRP A 256 -13.14 -2.97 -10.99
C TRP A 256 -12.89 -1.62 -11.68
N GLY A 257 -13.05 -1.62 -12.98
CA GLY A 257 -12.83 -0.44 -13.79
C GLY A 257 -13.38 -0.65 -15.20
N GLU A 258 -13.97 0.40 -15.77
CA GLU A 258 -14.45 0.39 -17.16
C GLU A 258 -13.38 0.79 -18.15
N ARG A 259 -12.28 1.39 -17.68
CA ARG A 259 -11.13 1.68 -18.51
C ARG A 259 -10.30 0.42 -18.74
N ASP A 260 -9.74 0.31 -19.95
CA ASP A 260 -8.73 -0.72 -20.18
C ASP A 260 -7.49 -0.44 -19.29
N PRO A 261 -7.09 -1.36 -18.41
CA PRO A 261 -5.88 -1.18 -17.61
C PRO A 261 -4.62 -0.90 -18.44
N LYS A 262 -4.60 -1.25 -19.74
CA LYS A 262 -3.52 -0.90 -20.67
C LYS A 262 -3.33 0.60 -20.90
N GLU A 263 -4.31 1.41 -20.56
CA GLU A 263 -4.19 2.88 -20.55
C GLU A 263 -3.32 3.41 -19.40
N GLY A 264 -2.98 2.55 -18.44
CA GLY A 264 -2.02 2.87 -17.37
C GLY A 264 -0.66 3.27 -17.95
N SER A 265 0.01 4.22 -17.32
CA SER A 265 1.30 4.71 -17.78
C SER A 265 2.30 4.95 -16.64
N VAL A 266 3.59 4.75 -16.93
CA VAL A 266 4.68 5.03 -16.00
C VAL A 266 4.64 6.49 -15.53
N GLY A 267 4.43 7.44 -16.45
CA GLY A 267 4.42 8.88 -16.11
C GLY A 267 3.31 9.27 -15.14
N ARG A 268 2.09 8.69 -15.27
CA ARG A 268 1.02 8.87 -14.29
C ARG A 268 1.41 8.26 -12.94
N GLY A 269 1.97 7.05 -12.94
CA GLY A 269 2.37 6.36 -11.72
C GLY A 269 3.47 7.11 -10.97
N GLU A 270 4.44 7.67 -11.69
CA GLU A 270 5.49 8.54 -11.16
C GLU A 270 4.91 9.80 -10.53
N ASP A 271 4.08 10.55 -11.26
CA ASP A 271 3.47 11.81 -10.80
C ASP A 271 2.65 11.59 -9.52
N ASP A 272 1.76 10.60 -9.49
CA ASP A 272 0.93 10.27 -8.34
C ASP A 272 1.78 9.81 -7.13
N THR A 273 2.83 9.04 -7.38
CA THR A 273 3.74 8.59 -6.32
C THR A 273 4.55 9.74 -5.75
N LEU A 274 5.12 10.61 -6.58
CA LEU A 274 5.95 11.73 -6.14
C LEU A 274 5.11 12.81 -5.41
N LYS A 275 3.86 13.03 -5.80
CA LYS A 275 2.92 13.89 -5.04
C LYS A 275 2.67 13.33 -3.64
N THR A 276 2.47 12.02 -3.54
CA THR A 276 2.29 11.34 -2.26
C THR A 276 3.53 11.46 -1.36
N VAL A 277 4.72 11.24 -1.93
CA VAL A 277 6.00 11.40 -1.23
C VAL A 277 6.19 12.85 -0.76
N SER A 278 5.92 13.83 -1.63
CA SER A 278 6.03 15.25 -1.28
C SER A 278 5.11 15.65 -0.13
N ALA A 279 3.86 15.18 -0.13
CA ALA A 279 2.91 15.44 0.95
C ALA A 279 3.37 14.81 2.28
N ALA A 280 3.91 13.58 2.23
CA ALA A 280 4.47 12.91 3.39
C ALA A 280 5.68 13.66 3.98
N VAL A 281 6.57 14.13 3.12
CA VAL A 281 7.74 14.92 3.53
C VAL A 281 7.31 16.19 4.24
N LYS A 282 6.37 16.96 3.68
CA LYS A 282 5.81 18.17 4.30
C LYS A 282 5.19 17.86 5.66
N PHE A 283 4.47 16.74 5.80
CA PHE A 283 3.90 16.32 7.07
C PHE A 283 5.00 15.97 8.09
N ILE A 284 6.00 15.18 7.71
CA ILE A 284 7.12 14.79 8.58
C ILE A 284 7.87 16.02 9.08
N ASP A 285 8.17 16.98 8.20
CA ASP A 285 8.80 18.24 8.57
C ASP A 285 7.97 18.99 9.62
N ARG A 286 6.66 19.09 9.39
CA ARG A 286 5.74 19.75 10.32
C ARG A 286 5.68 19.04 11.67
N TRP A 287 5.68 17.69 11.68
CA TRP A 287 5.68 16.95 12.94
C TRP A 287 7.00 17.09 13.69
N ASN A 288 8.12 17.16 13.00
CA ASN A 288 9.43 17.42 13.61
C ASN A 288 9.52 18.81 14.25
N GLU A 289 8.93 19.84 13.64
CA GLU A 289 8.84 21.18 14.24
C GLU A 289 8.11 21.16 15.58
N PHE A 290 7.01 20.41 15.70
CA PHE A 290 6.28 20.26 16.97
C PHE A 290 7.10 19.55 18.03
N ALA A 291 7.77 18.45 17.68
CA ALA A 291 8.56 17.65 18.63
C ALA A 291 9.82 18.38 19.11
N GLY A 292 10.35 19.34 18.34
CA GLY A 292 11.52 20.16 18.72
C GLY A 292 11.18 21.38 19.57
N SER A 293 9.89 21.62 19.87
CA SER A 293 9.41 22.75 20.68
C SER A 293 9.08 22.38 22.13
N GLU A 294 9.26 21.11 22.52
CA GLU A 294 9.20 20.61 23.90
C GLU A 294 10.62 20.49 24.50
#